data_098c5c3282eddef9929954badcc12b54
#
_entry.id   098c5c3282eddef9929954badcc12b54
#
_cell.length_a   1.000
_cell.length_b   1.000
_cell.length_c   1.000
_cell.angle_alpha   90.00
_cell.angle_beta   90.00
_cell.angle_gamma   90.00
#
_symmetry.space_group_name_H-M   'P 1'
#
loop_
_entity.id
_entity.type
_entity.pdbx_description
1 polymer ?
#
loop_
_entity_poly.entity_id
_entity_poly.type
_entity_poly.pdbx_seq_one_letter_code
_entity_poly.pdbx_strand_id
1 'polypeptide(L)' 'MKVKIKLFATLRKFGPDEQIIDLPENSTVEDAINLLNLPERFPLLKIVNGEHRPPKHLLKDGDELALFPPIAGGSYVVKR' A
#
# COMPACT_ATOMS: atom_id res chain seq x y z
N MET A 1 10.84 12.90 2.67
CA MET A 1 10.48 12.58 1.29
C MET A 1 8.99 12.44 1.14
N LYS A 2 8.49 12.72 -0.04
CA LYS A 2 7.06 12.70 -0.31
C LYS A 2 6.71 11.46 -1.12
N VAL A 3 5.69 10.74 -0.66
CA VAL A 3 5.27 9.52 -1.32
C VAL A 3 3.76 9.60 -1.55
N LYS A 4 3.32 9.31 -2.77
CA LYS A 4 1.90 9.29 -3.07
C LYS A 4 1.35 7.92 -2.70
N ILE A 5 0.25 7.93 -1.95
CA ILE A 5 -0.42 6.71 -1.53
C ILE A 5 -1.74 6.61 -2.27
N LYS A 6 -2.01 5.45 -2.85
CA LYS A 6 -3.30 5.17 -3.46
C LYS A 6 -3.94 3.98 -2.78
N LEU A 7 -5.18 4.14 -2.35
CA LEU A 7 -5.93 3.07 -1.71
C LEU A 7 -7.02 2.59 -2.65
N PHE A 8 -7.16 1.29 -2.77
CA PHE A 8 -8.11 0.69 -3.70
C PHE A 8 -9.12 -0.19 -2.96
N ALA A 9 -10.27 -0.35 -3.57
CA ALA A 9 -11.33 -1.24 -3.11
C ALA A 9 -11.71 -0.91 -1.66
N THR A 10 -11.81 -1.92 -0.82
CA THR A 10 -12.28 -1.71 0.55
C THR A 10 -11.33 -0.90 1.41
N LEU A 11 -10.09 -0.71 0.98
CA LEU A 11 -9.15 0.11 1.74
C LEU A 11 -9.52 1.58 1.72
N ARG A 12 -10.37 2.00 0.81
CA ARG A 12 -10.76 3.41 0.72
C ARG A 12 -11.50 3.89 1.95
N LYS A 13 -12.06 2.98 2.74
CA LYS A 13 -12.73 3.40 3.96
C LYS A 13 -11.76 3.83 5.06
N PHE A 14 -10.47 3.61 4.87
CA PHE A 14 -9.46 3.97 5.86
C PHE A 14 -8.74 5.27 5.53
N GLY A 15 -9.11 5.93 4.45
CA GLY A 15 -8.49 7.19 4.10
C GLY A 15 -8.87 7.59 2.68
N PRO A 16 -8.35 8.74 2.23
CA PRO A 16 -8.65 9.20 0.86
C PRO A 16 -8.07 8.24 -0.18
N ASP A 17 -8.69 8.23 -1.35
CA ASP A 17 -8.23 7.37 -2.46
C ASP A 17 -6.79 7.68 -2.82
N GLU A 18 -6.42 8.92 -2.78
CA GLU A 18 -5.06 9.38 -3.08
C GLU A 18 -4.65 10.41 -2.06
N GLN A 19 -3.41 10.32 -1.61
CA GLN A 19 -2.86 11.34 -0.73
C GLN A 19 -1.35 11.31 -0.83
N ILE A 20 -0.72 12.39 -0.46
CA ILE A 20 0.74 12.46 -0.39
C ILE A 20 1.11 12.54 1.07
N ILE A 21 1.98 11.63 1.50
CA ILE A 21 2.46 11.63 2.88
C ILE A 21 3.93 11.96 2.90
N ASP A 22 4.35 12.48 4.02
CA ASP A 22 5.74 12.85 4.23
C ASP A 22 6.39 11.79 5.11
N LEU A 23 7.46 11.20 4.63
CA LEU A 23 8.15 10.13 5.34
C LEU A 23 9.62 10.48 5.52
N PRO A 24 10.23 10.03 6.61
CA PRO A 24 11.69 10.19 6.75
C PRO A 24 12.42 9.45 5.64
N GLU A 25 13.62 9.89 5.37
CA GLU A 25 14.48 9.18 4.42
C GLU A 25 14.67 7.75 4.88
N ASN A 26 14.81 6.85 3.93
CA ASN A 26 15.03 5.43 4.18
C ASN A 26 13.81 4.72 4.78
N SER A 27 12.63 5.30 4.66
CA SER A 27 11.42 4.61 5.06
C SER A 27 11.09 3.48 4.10
N THR A 28 10.48 2.43 4.63
CA THR A 28 10.09 1.28 3.83
C THR A 28 8.61 1.33 3.51
N VAL A 29 8.17 0.43 2.63
CA VAL A 29 6.75 0.26 2.35
C VAL A 29 5.98 -0.02 3.63
N GLU A 30 6.55 -0.87 4.49
CA GLU A 30 5.91 -1.21 5.77
C GLU A 30 5.74 0.03 6.65
N ASP A 31 6.74 0.90 6.68
CA ASP A 31 6.65 2.14 7.45
C ASP A 31 5.49 3.00 6.97
N ALA A 32 5.31 3.09 5.66
CA ALA A 32 4.20 3.86 5.11
C ALA A 32 2.86 3.26 5.51
N ILE A 33 2.75 1.94 5.44
CA ILE A 33 1.51 1.25 5.81
C ILE A 33 1.18 1.48 7.28
N ASN A 34 2.20 1.42 8.13
CA ASN A 34 1.99 1.65 9.56
C ASN A 34 1.48 3.06 9.84
N LEU A 35 1.99 4.03 9.09
CA LEU A 35 1.57 5.41 9.26
C LEU A 35 0.10 5.60 8.87
N LEU A 36 -0.39 4.79 7.96
CA LEU A 36 -1.75 4.94 7.45
C LEU A 36 -2.82 4.31 8.35
N ASN A 37 -2.41 3.61 9.41
CA ASN A 37 -3.36 2.98 10.33
C ASN A 37 -4.27 1.97 9.66
N LEU A 38 -3.74 1.26 8.68
CA LEU A 38 -4.52 0.21 8.03
C LEU A 38 -4.53 -1.04 8.89
N PRO A 39 -5.57 -1.87 8.78
CA PRO A 39 -5.56 -3.13 9.53
C PRO A 39 -4.41 -4.00 9.08
N GLU A 40 -3.73 -4.58 10.06
CA GLU A 40 -2.54 -5.38 9.76
C GLU A 40 -2.81 -6.86 9.75
N ARG A 41 -4.02 -7.26 10.03
CA ARG A 41 -4.28 -8.68 10.20
C ARG A 41 -4.39 -9.45 8.89
N PHE A 42 -4.24 -8.77 7.78
CA PHE A 42 -4.22 -9.48 6.51
C PHE A 42 -3.18 -8.85 5.61
N PRO A 43 -2.65 -9.64 4.68
CA PRO A 43 -1.63 -9.11 3.78
C PRO A 43 -2.25 -8.17 2.76
N LEU A 44 -1.49 -7.15 2.41
CA LEU A 44 -1.88 -6.21 1.39
C LEU A 44 -1.02 -6.43 0.15
N LEU A 45 -1.60 -6.22 -1.00
CA LEU A 45 -0.82 -6.19 -2.23
C LEU A 45 -0.20 -4.80 -2.32
N LYS A 46 1.12 -4.76 -2.46
CA LYS A 46 1.88 -3.52 -2.41
C LYS A 46 2.56 -3.29 -3.75
N ILE A 47 2.15 -2.25 -4.45
CA ILE A 47 2.66 -1.93 -5.77
C ILE A 47 3.38 -0.58 -5.70
N VAL A 48 4.66 -0.56 -6.00
CA VAL A 48 5.44 0.67 -6.00
C VAL A 48 5.80 1.00 -7.44
N ASN A 49 5.32 2.16 -7.90
CA ASN A 49 5.58 2.60 -9.27
C ASN A 49 5.23 1.53 -10.30
N GLY A 50 4.11 0.82 -10.06
CA GLY A 50 3.64 -0.20 -10.99
C GLY A 50 4.22 -1.57 -10.81
N GLU A 51 5.08 -1.78 -9.79
CA GLU A 51 5.72 -3.07 -9.59
C GLU A 51 5.49 -3.58 -8.18
N HIS A 52 5.25 -4.87 -8.07
CA HIS A 52 5.04 -5.50 -6.78
C HIS A 52 6.33 -5.48 -5.97
N ARG A 53 6.25 -4.99 -4.72
CA ARG A 53 7.43 -4.88 -3.87
C ARG A 53 7.14 -5.41 -2.48
N PRO A 54 8.18 -5.95 -1.81
CA PRO A 54 7.99 -6.47 -0.45
C PRO A 54 7.88 -5.34 0.58
N PRO A 55 7.43 -5.68 1.80
CA PRO A 55 7.28 -4.65 2.84
C PRO A 55 8.58 -3.93 3.19
N LYS A 56 9.71 -4.58 3.02
CA LYS A 56 10.98 -3.97 3.38
C LYS A 56 11.62 -3.17 2.26
N HIS A 57 10.92 -3.03 1.14
CA HIS A 57 11.41 -2.22 0.04
C HIS A 57 11.56 -0.77 0.47
N LEU A 58 12.70 -0.17 0.18
CA LEU A 58 12.96 1.23 0.52
C LEU A 58 12.28 2.16 -0.45
N LEU A 59 11.57 3.13 0.08
CA LEU A 59 10.88 4.12 -0.74
C LEU A 59 11.81 5.29 -1.03
N LYS A 60 11.48 6.02 -2.09
CA LYS A 60 12.23 7.20 -2.51
C LYS A 60 11.27 8.35 -2.69
N ASP A 61 11.80 9.55 -2.64
CA ASP A 61 11.00 10.74 -2.87
C ASP A 61 10.33 10.65 -4.25
N GLY A 62 9.03 10.91 -4.28
CA GLY A 62 8.28 10.85 -5.52
C GLY A 62 7.70 9.49 -5.85
N ASP A 63 7.96 8.47 -5.05
CA ASP A 63 7.40 7.15 -5.31
C ASP A 63 5.88 7.15 -5.14
N GLU A 64 5.24 6.24 -5.86
CA GLU A 64 3.80 6.03 -5.74
C GLU A 64 3.57 4.63 -5.22
N LEU A 65 2.91 4.53 -4.08
CA LEU A 65 2.60 3.25 -3.44
C LEU A 65 1.11 3.00 -3.54
N ALA A 66 0.73 1.97 -4.29
CA ALA A 66 -0.67 1.57 -4.43
C ALA A 66 -0.91 0.34 -3.55
N LEU A 67 -1.96 0.38 -2.77
CA LEU A 67 -2.31 -0.68 -1.84
C LEU A 67 -3.66 -1.27 -2.20
N PHE A 68 -3.70 -2.61 -2.24
CA PHE A 68 -4.92 -3.34 -2.54
C PHE A 68 -5.18 -4.32 -1.41
N PRO A 69 -6.45 -4.55 -1.06
CA PRO A 69 -6.76 -5.56 -0.05
C PRO A 69 -6.55 -6.95 -0.63
N PRO A 70 -6.44 -7.95 0.24
CA PRO A 70 -6.35 -9.32 -0.26
C PRO A 70 -7.65 -9.71 -0.95
N ILE A 71 -7.56 -10.66 -1.86
CA ILE A 71 -8.74 -11.17 -2.53
C ILE A 71 -9.41 -12.15 -1.58
N ALA A 72 -10.55 -11.75 -1.09
CA ALA A 72 -11.25 -12.53 -0.09
C ALA A 72 -11.96 -13.70 -0.75
N GLY A 73 -11.94 -14.81 -0.07
CA GLY A 73 -12.68 -15.97 -0.53
C GLY A 73 -12.19 -16.51 -1.83
N GLY A 74 -11.07 -16.07 -2.25
CA GLY A 74 -10.56 -16.51 -3.51
C GLY A 74 -11.51 -16.22 -4.63
N SER A 75 -12.32 -15.22 -4.45
CA SER A 75 -13.44 -15.02 -5.32
C SER A 75 -13.05 -14.95 -6.77
N TYR A 76 -11.87 -14.53 -7.07
CA TYR A 76 -11.50 -14.55 -8.45
C TYR A 76 -10.38 -15.52 -8.68
N VAL A 77 -10.01 -16.09 -7.67
CA VAL A 77 -8.95 -16.98 -7.77
C VAL A 77 -9.40 -18.24 -8.41
N VAL A 78 -10.00 -18.42 -8.37
CA VAL A 78 -10.28 -19.38 -8.62
C VAL A 78 -10.86 -20.04 -9.47
N LYS A 79 -10.77 -19.70 -9.22
CA LYS A 79 -11.15 -20.07 -9.67
C LYS A 79 -10.97 -20.59 -10.35
N ARG A 80 -10.58 -20.78 -10.40
CA ARG A 80 -10.41 -21.09 -10.86
C ARG A 80 -10.32 -21.41 -11.26
#